data_2d8da353bbde1b9c37e0f3f875a837b0
#
_entry.id   2d8da353bbde1b9c37e0f3f875a837b0
#
_cell.length_a   1.000
_cell.length_b   1.000
_cell.length_c   1.000
_cell.angle_alpha   90.00
_cell.angle_beta   90.00
_cell.angle_gamma   90.00
#
_symmetry.space_group_name_H-M   'P 1'
#
loop_
_entity.id
_entity.type
_entity.pdbx_description
1 polymer ?
#
loop_
_entity_poly.entity_id
_entity_poly.type
_entity_poly.pdbx_seq_one_letter_code
_entity_poly.pdbx_strand_id
1 'polypeptide(L)'
;MTSTADAGIDALRSTHDGLVAVVRDLSDEQLVAPSGATEWTVAQVLSHLGSGAEISAATLGNAVDGAGRLPDGFNQGVWDRWNAMSPRHQADGFVVADAALLADVEALTAEQRETLQVDLGFLPAPVPFATYAGMRLSEAAAHSWDVR
;
A
#
# COMPACT_ATOMS: atom_id res chain seq x y z
N MET A 1 -19.02 -6.28 18.14
CA MET A 1 -18.63 -7.14 17.01
C MET A 1 -17.78 -6.36 16.02
N THR A 2 -16.63 -6.90 15.67
CA THR A 2 -15.72 -6.27 14.71
C THR A 2 -16.28 -6.38 13.30
N SER A 3 -16.38 -5.28 12.57
CA SER A 3 -16.83 -5.29 11.17
C SER A 3 -15.75 -5.87 10.26
N THR A 4 -16.13 -6.23 9.02
CA THR A 4 -15.17 -6.67 7.99
C THR A 4 -14.13 -5.59 7.70
N ALA A 5 -14.54 -4.32 7.67
CA ALA A 5 -13.63 -3.20 7.48
C ALA A 5 -12.64 -3.09 8.65
N ASP A 6 -13.12 -3.19 9.88
CA ASP A 6 -12.27 -3.12 11.07
C ASP A 6 -11.26 -4.27 11.09
N ALA A 7 -11.70 -5.49 10.77
CA ALA A 7 -10.82 -6.66 10.68
C ALA A 7 -9.75 -6.46 9.60
N GLY A 8 -10.11 -5.86 8.47
CA GLY A 8 -9.17 -5.53 7.41
C GLY A 8 -8.12 -4.51 7.86
N ILE A 9 -8.52 -3.49 8.57
CA ILE A 9 -7.61 -2.48 9.12
C ILE A 9 -6.65 -3.11 10.13
N ASP A 10 -7.15 -3.94 11.04
CA ASP A 10 -6.32 -4.63 12.02
C ASP A 10 -5.29 -5.54 11.36
N ALA A 11 -5.71 -6.24 10.30
CA ALA A 11 -4.81 -7.11 9.52
C ALA A 11 -3.75 -6.28 8.77
N LEU A 12 -4.11 -5.12 8.22
CA LEU A 12 -3.16 -4.19 7.60
C LEU A 12 -2.12 -3.70 8.62
N ARG A 13 -2.54 -3.38 9.83
CA ARG A 13 -1.63 -2.97 10.91
C ARG A 13 -0.65 -4.09 11.24
N SER A 14 -1.13 -5.30 11.45
CA SER A 14 -0.28 -6.45 11.76
C SER A 14 0.71 -6.76 10.65
N THR A 15 0.26 -6.71 9.39
CA THR A 15 1.11 -6.96 8.23
C THR A 15 2.18 -5.86 8.11
N HIS A 16 1.80 -4.61 8.31
CA HIS A 16 2.74 -3.48 8.31
C HIS A 16 3.82 -3.66 9.37
N ASP A 17 3.42 -3.91 10.61
CA ASP A 17 4.36 -4.03 11.73
C ASP A 17 5.36 -5.17 11.50
N GLY A 18 4.89 -6.32 11.02
CA GLY A 18 5.74 -7.46 10.70
C GLY A 18 6.71 -7.18 9.56
N LEU A 19 6.22 -6.52 8.51
CA LEU A 19 7.03 -6.22 7.33
C LEU A 19 8.08 -5.14 7.63
N VAL A 20 7.72 -4.11 8.38
CA VAL A 20 8.66 -3.05 8.82
C VAL A 20 9.79 -3.65 9.65
N ALA A 21 9.51 -4.58 10.54
CA ALA A 21 10.53 -5.26 11.33
C ALA A 21 11.56 -5.97 10.44
N VAL A 22 11.10 -6.64 9.38
CA VAL A 22 11.98 -7.29 8.41
C VAL A 22 12.80 -6.25 7.62
N VAL A 23 12.13 -5.22 7.10
CA VAL A 23 12.76 -4.22 6.22
C VAL A 23 13.86 -3.45 6.95
N ARG A 24 13.65 -3.11 8.22
CA ARG A 24 14.63 -2.36 9.02
C ARG A 24 15.95 -3.12 9.21
N ASP A 25 15.92 -4.43 9.16
CA ASP A 25 17.10 -5.28 9.35
C ASP A 25 17.81 -5.62 8.03
N LEU A 26 17.26 -5.22 6.87
CA LEU A 26 17.86 -5.51 5.58
C LEU A 26 19.11 -4.64 5.33
N SER A 27 20.21 -5.30 4.97
CA SER A 27 21.43 -4.63 4.53
C SER A 27 21.28 -4.13 3.09
N ASP A 28 22.17 -3.23 2.66
CA ASP A 28 22.20 -2.76 1.28
C ASP A 28 22.41 -3.92 0.30
N GLU A 29 23.25 -4.89 0.68
CA GLU A 29 23.49 -6.09 -0.12
C GLU A 29 22.21 -6.93 -0.27
N GLN A 30 21.45 -7.11 0.80
CA GLN A 30 20.18 -7.85 0.76
C GLN A 30 19.13 -7.14 -0.08
N LEU A 31 19.12 -5.80 -0.09
CA LEU A 31 18.16 -5.02 -0.87
C LEU A 31 18.31 -5.23 -2.39
N VAL A 32 19.52 -5.47 -2.87
CA VAL A 32 19.74 -5.72 -4.30
C VAL A 32 19.76 -7.19 -4.68
N ALA A 33 19.58 -8.08 -3.69
CA ALA A 33 19.50 -9.51 -3.94
C ALA A 33 18.15 -9.88 -4.60
N PRO A 34 18.10 -11.02 -5.30
CA PRO A 34 16.83 -11.52 -5.83
C PRO A 34 15.80 -11.72 -4.72
N SER A 35 14.54 -11.38 -5.02
CA SER A 35 13.42 -11.61 -4.13
C SER A 35 12.72 -12.93 -4.45
N GLY A 36 11.66 -13.25 -3.69
CA GLY A 36 10.75 -14.34 -4.03
C GLY A 36 9.96 -14.08 -5.32
N ALA A 37 9.81 -12.80 -5.72
CA ALA A 37 9.24 -12.44 -7.01
C ALA A 37 10.32 -12.58 -8.10
N THR A 38 10.05 -13.43 -9.09
CA THR A 38 11.06 -14.00 -10.00
C THR A 38 11.95 -12.97 -10.74
N GLU A 39 11.43 -11.79 -11.04
CA GLU A 39 12.12 -10.81 -11.87
C GLU A 39 12.57 -9.55 -11.09
N TRP A 40 12.27 -9.49 -9.79
CA TRP A 40 12.51 -8.29 -8.98
C TRP A 40 13.52 -8.54 -7.86
N THR A 41 14.33 -7.52 -7.59
CA THR A 41 15.12 -7.47 -6.36
C THR A 41 14.19 -7.18 -5.17
N VAL A 42 14.70 -7.40 -3.95
CA VAL A 42 13.97 -7.06 -2.73
C VAL A 42 13.57 -5.58 -2.72
N ALA A 43 14.49 -4.68 -3.09
CA ALA A 43 14.18 -3.24 -3.18
C ALA A 43 13.08 -2.93 -4.20
N GLN A 44 13.05 -3.64 -5.33
CA GLN A 44 12.00 -3.44 -6.33
C GLN A 44 10.63 -3.90 -5.83
N VAL A 45 10.56 -4.97 -5.05
CA VAL A 45 9.31 -5.38 -4.39
C VAL A 45 8.85 -4.30 -3.42
N LEU A 46 9.77 -3.73 -2.64
CA LEU A 46 9.46 -2.64 -1.71
C LEU A 46 9.03 -1.36 -2.43
N SER A 47 9.64 -1.07 -3.59
CA SER A 47 9.21 0.02 -4.47
C SER A 47 7.77 -0.18 -4.95
N HIS A 48 7.43 -1.40 -5.37
CA HIS A 48 6.07 -1.75 -5.77
C HIS A 48 5.07 -1.54 -4.62
N LEU A 49 5.38 -2.05 -3.44
CA LEU A 49 4.51 -1.89 -2.27
C LEU A 49 4.42 -0.44 -1.80
N GLY A 50 5.53 0.28 -1.82
CA GLY A 50 5.58 1.69 -1.40
C GLY A 50 4.84 2.62 -2.35
N SER A 51 5.07 2.48 -3.65
CA SER A 51 4.35 3.24 -4.67
C SER A 51 2.85 2.91 -4.63
N GLY A 52 2.51 1.64 -4.44
CA GLY A 52 1.12 1.20 -4.25
C GLY A 52 0.48 1.82 -3.02
N ALA A 53 1.21 1.95 -1.91
CA ALA A 53 0.73 2.62 -0.71
C ALA A 53 0.44 4.10 -0.97
N GLU A 54 1.31 4.78 -1.67
CA GLU A 54 1.13 6.20 -2.03
C GLU A 54 -0.11 6.37 -2.92
N ILE A 55 -0.27 5.53 -3.94
CA ILE A 55 -1.43 5.56 -4.82
C ILE A 55 -2.71 5.25 -4.04
N SER A 56 -2.67 4.24 -3.18
CA SER A 56 -3.82 3.85 -2.36
C SER A 56 -4.24 4.97 -1.41
N ALA A 57 -3.29 5.68 -0.82
CA ALA A 57 -3.58 6.82 0.05
C ALA A 57 -4.23 7.97 -0.73
N ALA A 58 -3.75 8.27 -1.93
CA ALA A 58 -4.33 9.30 -2.78
C ALA A 58 -5.75 8.92 -3.22
N THR A 59 -5.96 7.66 -3.56
CA THR A 59 -7.28 7.11 -3.93
C THR A 59 -8.27 7.24 -2.78
N LEU A 60 -7.83 6.88 -1.57
CA LEU A 60 -8.65 7.01 -0.37
C LEU A 60 -8.97 8.48 -0.07
N GLY A 61 -7.99 9.36 -0.17
CA GLY A 61 -8.19 10.81 0.04
C GLY A 61 -9.24 11.37 -0.88
N ASN A 62 -9.21 11.00 -2.17
CA ASN A 62 -10.22 11.43 -3.12
C ASN A 62 -11.62 10.89 -2.76
N ALA A 63 -11.69 9.66 -2.26
CA ALA A 63 -12.97 9.09 -1.81
C ALA A 63 -13.54 9.85 -0.62
N VAL A 64 -12.70 10.18 0.37
CA VAL A 64 -13.11 10.96 1.54
C VAL A 64 -13.57 12.36 1.15
N ASP A 65 -12.87 13.01 0.21
CA ASP A 65 -13.16 14.37 -0.24
C ASP A 65 -14.26 14.45 -1.30
N GLY A 66 -14.74 13.32 -1.80
CA GLY A 66 -15.71 13.30 -2.89
C GLY A 66 -15.14 13.78 -4.23
N ALA A 67 -13.83 13.70 -4.40
CA ALA A 67 -13.14 14.18 -5.61
C ALA A 67 -13.17 13.19 -6.77
N GLY A 68 -13.58 11.96 -6.53
CA GLY A 68 -13.68 10.92 -7.55
C GLY A 68 -12.33 10.32 -7.94
N ARG A 69 -12.23 9.98 -9.22
CA ARG A 69 -11.06 9.27 -9.76
C ARG A 69 -9.82 10.16 -9.82
N LEU A 70 -8.64 9.59 -9.56
CA LEU A 70 -7.36 10.26 -9.76
C LEU A 70 -7.16 10.63 -11.23
N PRO A 71 -6.39 11.71 -11.52
CA PRO A 71 -6.11 12.12 -12.90
C PRO A 71 -5.40 11.03 -13.69
N ASP A 72 -5.61 11.02 -15.01
CA ASP A 72 -4.87 10.16 -15.92
C ASP A 72 -3.36 10.43 -15.78
N GLY A 73 -2.58 9.37 -15.75
CA GLY A 73 -1.12 9.47 -15.60
C GLY A 73 -0.63 9.63 -14.17
N PHE A 74 -1.52 9.77 -13.19
CA PHE A 74 -1.12 9.89 -11.78
C PHE A 74 -0.27 8.68 -11.34
N ASN A 75 -0.75 7.48 -11.57
CA ASN A 75 -0.05 6.27 -11.17
C ASN A 75 1.31 6.15 -11.85
N GLN A 76 1.38 6.43 -13.14
CA GLN A 76 2.64 6.38 -13.89
C GLN A 76 3.66 7.35 -13.33
N GLY A 77 3.25 8.56 -12.97
CA GLY A 77 4.15 9.55 -12.34
C GLY A 77 4.69 9.08 -11.00
N VAL A 78 3.86 8.41 -10.19
CA VAL A 78 4.29 7.82 -8.91
C VAL A 78 5.30 6.70 -9.16
N TRP A 79 4.99 5.77 -10.07
CA TRP A 79 5.90 4.67 -10.39
C TRP A 79 7.24 5.17 -10.93
N ASP A 80 7.23 6.15 -11.82
CA ASP A 80 8.46 6.72 -12.39
C ASP A 80 9.35 7.32 -11.30
N ARG A 81 8.75 8.03 -10.36
CA ARG A 81 9.49 8.62 -9.24
C ARG A 81 10.09 7.55 -8.33
N TRP A 82 9.34 6.52 -7.99
CA TRP A 82 9.82 5.42 -7.15
C TRP A 82 10.89 4.59 -7.85
N ASN A 83 10.72 4.31 -9.14
CA ASN A 83 11.69 3.54 -9.92
C ASN A 83 13.03 4.28 -10.07
N ALA A 84 13.04 5.61 -9.95
CA ALA A 84 14.26 6.42 -9.97
C ALA A 84 15.00 6.46 -8.63
N MET A 85 14.41 5.96 -7.55
CA MET A 85 15.02 5.95 -6.22
C MET A 85 16.12 4.89 -6.12
N SER A 86 17.10 5.13 -5.22
CA SER A 86 18.07 4.11 -4.84
C SER A 86 17.38 2.96 -4.09
N PRO A 87 17.97 1.75 -4.05
CA PRO A 87 17.41 0.64 -3.27
C PRO A 87 17.14 1.00 -1.80
N ARG A 88 18.04 1.73 -1.16
CA ARG A 88 17.84 2.16 0.24
C ARG A 88 16.66 3.13 0.35
N HIS A 89 16.54 4.08 -0.57
CA HIS A 89 15.41 5.01 -0.57
C HIS A 89 14.08 4.31 -0.87
N GLN A 90 14.09 3.27 -1.68
CA GLN A 90 12.89 2.45 -1.92
C GLN A 90 12.45 1.73 -0.64
N ALA A 91 13.39 1.17 0.10
CA ALA A 91 13.08 0.50 1.37
C ALA A 91 12.58 1.50 2.43
N ASP A 92 13.29 2.59 2.63
CA ASP A 92 12.91 3.62 3.61
C ASP A 92 11.59 4.29 3.22
N GLY A 93 11.41 4.56 1.94
CA GLY A 93 10.18 5.15 1.40
C GLY A 93 8.97 4.25 1.57
N PHE A 94 9.15 2.93 1.42
CA PHE A 94 8.07 1.98 1.70
C PHE A 94 7.57 2.11 3.14
N VAL A 95 8.48 2.13 4.10
CA VAL A 95 8.11 2.25 5.53
C VAL A 95 7.28 3.50 5.78
N VAL A 96 7.71 4.63 5.21
CA VAL A 96 7.02 5.92 5.37
C VAL A 96 5.64 5.91 4.67
N ALA A 97 5.60 5.47 3.42
CA ALA A 97 4.37 5.49 2.61
C ALA A 97 3.31 4.54 3.17
N ASP A 98 3.72 3.35 3.59
CA ASP A 98 2.80 2.36 4.15
C ASP A 98 2.27 2.81 5.52
N ALA A 99 3.12 3.42 6.35
CA ALA A 99 2.70 3.99 7.63
C ALA A 99 1.70 5.13 7.44
N ALA A 100 1.89 5.98 6.42
CA ALA A 100 0.98 7.07 6.11
C ALA A 100 -0.39 6.55 5.66
N LEU A 101 -0.41 5.55 4.78
CA LEU A 101 -1.66 4.91 4.36
C LEU A 101 -2.39 4.31 5.56
N LEU A 102 -1.67 3.60 6.41
CA LEU A 102 -2.25 2.97 7.59
C LEU A 102 -2.85 4.01 8.54
N ALA A 103 -2.16 5.13 8.76
CA ALA A 103 -2.69 6.23 9.56
C ALA A 103 -4.00 6.78 8.97
N ASP A 104 -4.08 6.91 7.65
CA ASP A 104 -5.27 7.41 6.97
C ASP A 104 -6.47 6.45 7.13
N VAL A 105 -6.25 5.14 6.98
CA VAL A 105 -7.35 4.17 7.15
C VAL A 105 -7.78 4.06 8.61
N GLU A 106 -6.85 4.15 9.55
CA GLU A 106 -7.18 4.11 10.99
C GLU A 106 -7.92 5.37 11.46
N ALA A 107 -7.72 6.49 10.78
CA ALA A 107 -8.39 7.75 11.11
C ALA A 107 -9.85 7.82 10.61
N LEU A 108 -10.28 6.90 9.75
CA LEU A 108 -11.66 6.88 9.27
C LEU A 108 -12.65 6.64 10.42
N THR A 109 -13.78 7.34 10.37
CA THR A 109 -14.88 7.10 11.32
C THR A 109 -15.53 5.75 11.06
N ALA A 110 -16.27 5.24 12.05
CA ALA A 110 -17.05 4.00 11.88
C ALA A 110 -18.01 4.09 10.70
N GLU A 111 -18.67 5.24 10.54
CA GLU A 111 -19.59 5.48 9.42
C GLU A 111 -18.86 5.44 8.07
N GLN A 112 -17.69 6.10 7.97
CA GLN A 112 -16.90 6.07 6.74
C GLN A 112 -16.46 4.65 6.37
N ARG A 113 -16.07 3.85 7.35
CA ARG A 113 -15.67 2.45 7.11
C ARG A 113 -16.81 1.61 6.55
N GLU A 114 -18.06 1.96 6.88
CA GLU A 114 -19.25 1.23 6.40
C GLU A 114 -19.78 1.76 5.08
N THR A 115 -19.67 3.07 4.82
CA THR A 115 -20.40 3.73 3.73
C THR A 115 -19.51 4.22 2.59
N LEU A 116 -18.20 4.38 2.82
CA LEU A 116 -17.29 4.96 1.84
C LEU A 116 -17.17 4.06 0.61
N GLN A 117 -17.32 4.68 -0.57
CA GLN A 117 -17.09 4.04 -1.86
C GLN A 117 -15.81 4.61 -2.47
N VAL A 118 -14.91 3.72 -2.90
CA VAL A 118 -13.58 4.08 -3.39
C VAL A 118 -13.48 3.76 -4.87
N ASP A 119 -13.18 4.76 -5.70
CA ASP A 119 -12.94 4.58 -7.13
C ASP A 119 -11.47 4.20 -7.35
N LEU A 120 -11.24 2.94 -7.69
CA LEU A 120 -9.90 2.41 -7.91
C LEU A 120 -9.28 2.79 -9.25
N GLY A 121 -10.07 3.34 -10.16
CA GLY A 121 -9.59 3.81 -11.47
C GLY A 121 -9.53 2.74 -12.55
N PHE A 122 -9.35 1.48 -12.20
CA PHE A 122 -9.28 0.38 -13.17
C PHE A 122 -10.54 -0.49 -13.20
N LEU A 123 -11.48 -0.25 -12.28
CA LEU A 123 -12.78 -0.94 -12.26
C LEU A 123 -13.87 -0.01 -12.80
N PRO A 124 -14.96 -0.59 -13.36
CA PRO A 124 -16.04 0.22 -13.97
C PRO A 124 -16.84 1.04 -12.97
N ALA A 125 -16.79 0.70 -11.68
CA ALA A 125 -17.53 1.38 -10.63
C ALA A 125 -16.73 1.41 -9.33
N PRO A 126 -17.01 2.37 -8.42
CA PRO A 126 -16.40 2.37 -7.08
C PRO A 126 -16.72 1.09 -6.32
N VAL A 127 -15.86 0.74 -5.37
CA VAL A 127 -16.03 -0.44 -4.50
C VAL A 127 -16.17 0.00 -3.05
N PRO A 128 -16.81 -0.84 -2.20
CA PRO A 128 -16.87 -0.56 -0.76
C PRO A 128 -15.47 -0.48 -0.15
N PHE A 129 -15.33 0.32 0.90
CA PHE A 129 -14.05 0.46 1.60
C PHE A 129 -13.48 -0.90 2.05
N ALA A 130 -14.30 -1.81 2.54
CA ALA A 130 -13.85 -3.15 2.95
C ALA A 130 -13.17 -3.91 1.81
N THR A 131 -13.68 -3.78 0.58
CA THR A 131 -13.07 -4.37 -0.61
C THR A 131 -11.71 -3.71 -0.91
N TYR A 132 -11.65 -2.38 -0.87
CA TYR A 132 -10.41 -1.62 -1.03
C TYR A 132 -9.34 -2.07 -0.03
N ALA A 133 -9.69 -2.17 1.26
CA ALA A 133 -8.78 -2.61 2.30
C ALA A 133 -8.31 -4.06 2.09
N GLY A 134 -9.21 -4.93 1.67
CA GLY A 134 -8.90 -6.33 1.37
C GLY A 134 -7.94 -6.49 0.19
N MET A 135 -8.09 -5.68 -0.85
CA MET A 135 -7.18 -5.68 -2.00
C MET A 135 -5.77 -5.23 -1.60
N ARG A 136 -5.67 -4.16 -0.80
CA ARG A 136 -4.38 -3.72 -0.28
C ARG A 136 -3.74 -4.78 0.62
N LEU A 137 -4.52 -5.41 1.48
CA LEU A 137 -4.04 -6.49 2.34
C LEU A 137 -3.49 -7.66 1.52
N SER A 138 -4.16 -8.06 0.45
CA SER A 138 -3.70 -9.13 -0.44
C SER A 138 -2.35 -8.80 -1.05
N GLU A 139 -2.16 -7.57 -1.55
CA GLU A 139 -0.88 -7.13 -2.11
C GLU A 139 0.23 -7.17 -1.05
N ALA A 140 -0.02 -6.58 0.12
CA ALA A 140 0.97 -6.52 1.18
C ALA A 140 1.33 -7.90 1.71
N ALA A 141 0.34 -8.77 1.92
CA ALA A 141 0.56 -10.11 2.45
C ALA A 141 1.31 -10.99 1.43
N ALA A 142 0.90 -10.97 0.16
CA ALA A 142 1.55 -11.75 -0.89
C ALA A 142 3.02 -11.35 -1.03
N HIS A 143 3.31 -10.06 -1.16
CA HIS A 143 4.66 -9.57 -1.36
C HIS A 143 5.53 -9.60 -0.09
N SER A 144 4.93 -9.74 1.11
CA SER A 144 5.71 -9.91 2.33
C SER A 144 6.57 -11.17 2.30
N TRP A 145 6.12 -12.20 1.62
CA TRP A 145 6.92 -13.42 1.42
C TRP A 145 8.08 -13.21 0.47
N ASP A 146 7.96 -12.28 -0.47
CA ASP A 146 8.98 -12.04 -1.49
C ASP A 146 10.20 -11.31 -0.94
N VAL A 147 10.06 -10.60 0.18
CA VAL A 147 11.15 -9.84 0.80
C VAL A 147 11.81 -10.56 1.98
N ARG A 148 11.31 -11.71 2.37
CA ARG A 148 11.81 -12.50 3.52
C ARG A 148 12.93 -13.47 3.17
#